data_6bdc822d9d8d7f0b5fe7140ef7014bb5
#
_entry.id   6bdc822d9d8d7f0b5fe7140ef7014bb5
#
_cell.length_a   1.000
_cell.length_b   1.000
_cell.length_c   1.000
_cell.angle_alpha   90.00
_cell.angle_beta   90.00
_cell.angle_gamma   90.00
#
_symmetry.space_group_name_H-M   'P 1'
#
loop_
_entity.id
_entity.type
_entity.pdbx_description
1 polymer ?
#
loop_
_entity_poly.entity_id
_entity_poly.type
_entity_poly.pdbx_seq_one_letter_code
_entity_poly.pdbx_strand_id
1 'polypeptide(L)'
;MGKHLPAEAAARIKELGYRVRLARTRRGMSIAELAAKAGINRNTLNALELGKPGVAIGVYVTILWALGLDRTLDGIAHPDADAHGKTLEASRRPARVRKSQKSKNEYDF
;
A
#
# COMPACT_ATOMS: atom_id res chain seq x y z
N MET A 1 -2.71 19.42 -2.90
CA MET A 1 -1.99 18.71 -3.43
C MET A 1 -2.59 17.63 -4.08
N GLY A 2 -3.24 16.91 -3.74
CA GLY A 2 -3.76 15.86 -4.38
C GLY A 2 -4.64 16.12 -5.53
N LYS A 3 -4.96 17.39 -5.84
CA LYS A 3 -5.82 17.59 -6.91
C LYS A 3 -5.18 17.34 -8.21
N HIS A 4 -3.92 17.20 -8.28
CA HIS A 4 -3.30 16.98 -9.57
C HIS A 4 -2.76 15.58 -9.72
N LEU A 5 -3.42 14.61 -9.19
CA LEU A 5 -2.99 13.25 -9.37
C LEU A 5 -3.15 12.79 -10.80
N PRO A 6 -2.17 12.06 -11.33
CA PRO A 6 -2.36 11.44 -12.64
C PRO A 6 -3.57 10.53 -12.63
N ALA A 7 -4.24 10.40 -13.75
CA ALA A 7 -5.43 9.58 -13.85
C ALA A 7 -5.17 8.14 -13.44
N GLU A 8 -4.00 7.60 -13.80
CA GLU A 8 -3.70 6.23 -13.44
C GLU A 8 -3.53 6.06 -11.93
N ALA A 9 -2.93 7.05 -11.27
CA ALA A 9 -2.77 6.98 -9.82
C ALA A 9 -4.14 7.09 -9.14
N ALA A 10 -4.98 7.98 -9.62
CA ALA A 10 -6.32 8.13 -9.06
C ALA A 10 -7.12 6.85 -9.23
N ALA A 11 -6.97 6.17 -10.36
CA ALA A 11 -7.68 4.92 -10.60
C ALA A 11 -7.23 3.83 -9.63
N ARG A 12 -5.95 3.78 -9.30
CA ARG A 12 -5.44 2.79 -8.35
C ARG A 12 -6.01 3.05 -6.96
N ILE A 13 -6.14 4.30 -6.58
CA ILE A 13 -6.69 4.63 -5.28
C ILE A 13 -8.16 4.23 -5.20
N LYS A 14 -8.92 4.46 -6.28
CA LYS A 14 -10.31 4.06 -6.28
C LYS A 14 -10.44 2.56 -6.23
N GLU A 15 -9.59 1.85 -6.94
CA GLU A 15 -9.63 0.41 -6.92
C GLU A 15 -9.31 -0.13 -5.52
N LEU A 16 -8.33 0.46 -4.85
CA LEU A 16 -7.99 0.02 -3.51
C LEU A 16 -9.16 0.27 -2.56
N GLY A 17 -9.81 1.41 -2.66
CA GLY A 17 -10.97 1.70 -1.82
C GLY A 17 -12.08 0.70 -2.06
N TYR A 18 -12.32 0.34 -3.31
CA TYR A 18 -13.35 -0.64 -3.63
C TYR A 18 -12.99 -2.01 -3.04
N ARG A 19 -11.72 -2.39 -3.09
CA ARG A 19 -11.29 -3.66 -2.53
C ARG A 19 -11.50 -3.72 -1.02
N VAL A 20 -11.28 -2.60 -0.33
CA VAL A 20 -11.54 -2.53 1.10
C VAL A 20 -13.03 -2.69 1.37
N ARG A 21 -13.85 -2.01 0.59
CA ARG A 21 -15.29 -2.12 0.75
C ARG A 21 -15.75 -3.55 0.53
N LEU A 22 -15.23 -4.20 -0.50
CA LEU A 22 -15.59 -5.57 -0.80
C LEU A 22 -15.18 -6.50 0.35
N ALA A 23 -13.97 -6.31 0.88
CA ALA A 23 -13.50 -7.15 1.98
C ALA A 23 -14.38 -6.96 3.22
N ARG A 24 -14.79 -5.71 3.48
CA ARG A 24 -15.65 -5.42 4.61
C ARG A 24 -17.02 -6.07 4.42
N THR A 25 -17.62 -5.91 3.25
CA THR A 25 -18.97 -6.45 3.03
C THR A 25 -18.96 -7.97 2.99
N ARG A 26 -17.89 -8.59 2.52
CA ARG A 26 -17.77 -10.04 2.56
C ARG A 26 -17.79 -10.56 3.99
N ARG A 27 -17.37 -9.76 4.94
CA ARG A 27 -17.38 -10.15 6.34
C ARG A 27 -18.64 -9.70 7.06
N GLY A 28 -19.62 -9.16 6.32
CA GLY A 28 -20.89 -8.76 6.91
C GLY A 28 -20.77 -7.57 7.84
N MET A 29 -19.76 -6.75 7.70
CA MET A 29 -19.56 -5.63 8.59
C MET A 29 -20.07 -4.32 8.01
N SER A 30 -20.65 -3.48 8.85
CA SER A 30 -21.00 -2.13 8.42
C SER A 30 -19.77 -1.24 8.50
N ILE A 31 -19.84 -0.06 7.92
CA ILE A 31 -18.75 0.90 8.04
C ILE A 31 -18.55 1.23 9.51
N ALA A 32 -19.63 1.41 10.28
CA ALA A 32 -19.47 1.73 11.69
C ALA A 32 -18.76 0.63 12.44
N GLU A 33 -19.06 -0.62 12.11
CA GLU A 33 -18.41 -1.75 12.79
C GLU A 33 -16.93 -1.85 12.48
N LEU A 34 -16.57 -1.70 11.22
CA LEU A 34 -15.15 -1.78 10.87
C LEU A 34 -14.40 -0.58 11.42
N ALA A 35 -14.99 0.60 11.35
CA ALA A 35 -14.34 1.80 11.88
C ALA A 35 -14.09 1.64 13.37
N ALA A 36 -15.07 1.13 14.10
CA ALA A 36 -14.91 0.92 15.54
C ALA A 36 -13.82 -0.10 15.83
N LYS A 37 -13.80 -1.19 15.08
CA LYS A 37 -12.79 -2.22 15.28
C LYS A 37 -11.40 -1.70 15.03
N ALA A 38 -11.23 -0.84 14.06
CA ALA A 38 -9.93 -0.30 13.71
C ALA A 38 -9.57 0.96 14.49
N GLY A 39 -10.51 1.53 15.22
CA GLY A 39 -10.24 2.78 15.90
C GLY A 39 -10.13 3.96 14.95
N ILE A 40 -10.83 3.91 13.83
CA ILE A 40 -10.76 4.93 12.80
C ILE A 40 -12.12 5.64 12.71
N ASN A 41 -12.09 6.93 12.42
CA ASN A 41 -13.31 7.70 12.24
C ASN A 41 -14.12 7.16 11.05
N ARG A 42 -15.44 7.07 11.22
CA ARG A 42 -16.28 6.54 10.15
C ARG A 42 -16.20 7.35 8.88
N ASN A 43 -16.11 8.66 8.99
CA ASN A 43 -16.02 9.48 7.79
C ASN A 43 -14.71 9.22 7.04
N THR A 44 -13.65 8.96 7.79
CA THR A 44 -12.36 8.65 7.18
C THR A 44 -12.43 7.30 6.45
N LEU A 45 -13.06 6.31 7.06
CA LEU A 45 -13.21 5.04 6.40
C LEU A 45 -14.08 5.17 5.16
N ASN A 46 -15.14 5.96 5.23
CA ASN A 46 -15.99 6.17 4.07
C ASN A 46 -15.20 6.83 2.95
N ALA A 47 -14.35 7.81 3.26
CA ALA A 47 -13.53 8.47 2.25
C ALA A 47 -12.55 7.48 1.63
N LEU A 48 -12.00 6.59 2.45
CA LEU A 48 -11.09 5.58 1.95
C LEU A 48 -11.79 4.66 0.96
N GLU A 49 -12.98 4.19 1.29
CA GLU A 49 -13.70 3.26 0.42
C GLU A 49 -14.17 3.94 -0.87
N LEU A 50 -14.41 5.24 -0.82
CA LEU A 50 -14.77 5.96 -2.01
C LEU A 50 -13.55 6.29 -2.87
N GLY A 51 -12.37 5.98 -2.40
CA GLY A 51 -11.16 6.22 -3.18
C GLY A 51 -10.71 7.65 -3.21
N LYS A 52 -10.99 8.39 -2.13
CA LYS A 52 -10.55 9.78 -2.10
C LYS A 52 -9.06 9.84 -1.84
N PRO A 53 -8.33 10.70 -2.54
CA PRO A 53 -6.88 10.65 -2.48
C PRO A 53 -6.22 11.22 -1.23
N GLY A 54 -6.87 11.86 -0.40
CA GLY A 54 -6.23 12.47 0.75
C GLY A 54 -6.16 11.62 2.00
N VAL A 55 -6.49 10.34 1.93
CA VAL A 55 -6.50 9.50 3.11
C VAL A 55 -5.09 9.03 3.41
N ALA A 56 -4.66 9.16 4.65
CA ALA A 56 -3.30 8.80 5.04
C ALA A 56 -3.04 7.30 4.92
N ILE A 57 -1.82 6.94 4.59
CA ILE A 57 -1.46 5.55 4.44
C ILE A 57 -1.65 4.79 5.76
N GLY A 58 -1.43 5.44 6.88
CA GLY A 58 -1.63 4.78 8.17
C GLY A 58 -3.05 4.30 8.38
N VAL A 59 -4.01 5.01 7.80
CA VAL A 59 -5.41 4.60 7.88
C VAL A 59 -5.60 3.32 7.06
N TYR A 60 -5.04 3.27 5.85
CA TYR A 60 -5.14 2.06 5.03
C TYR A 60 -4.54 0.87 5.75
N VAL A 61 -3.36 1.03 6.32
CA VAL A 61 -2.68 -0.07 6.99
C VAL A 61 -3.51 -0.55 8.18
N THR A 62 -4.08 0.36 8.95
CA THR A 62 -4.86 0.00 10.12
C THR A 62 -6.15 -0.71 9.72
N ILE A 63 -6.82 -0.25 8.67
CA ILE A 63 -8.05 -0.88 8.21
C ILE A 63 -7.75 -2.28 7.67
N LEU A 64 -6.68 -2.42 6.89
CA LEU A 64 -6.34 -3.73 6.37
C LEU A 64 -5.96 -4.69 7.50
N TRP A 65 -5.26 -4.17 8.53
CA TRP A 65 -4.95 -4.96 9.69
C TRP A 65 -6.23 -5.45 10.39
N ALA A 66 -7.21 -4.56 10.55
CA ALA A 66 -8.46 -4.93 11.19
C ALA A 66 -9.24 -5.96 10.38
N LEU A 67 -9.02 -5.99 9.07
CA LEU A 67 -9.65 -6.97 8.20
C LEU A 67 -8.83 -8.26 8.09
N GLY A 68 -7.65 -8.30 8.68
CA GLY A 68 -6.76 -9.45 8.57
C GLY A 68 -6.03 -9.51 7.24
N LEU A 69 -5.94 -8.37 6.55
CA LEU A 69 -5.33 -8.31 5.24
C LEU A 69 -4.05 -7.48 5.19
N ASP A 70 -3.48 -7.17 6.33
CA ASP A 70 -2.29 -6.33 6.37
C ASP A 70 -1.11 -6.97 5.63
N ARG A 71 -1.03 -8.30 5.60
CA ARG A 71 0.08 -8.94 4.90
C ARG A 71 -0.01 -8.76 3.38
N THR A 72 -1.18 -8.39 2.86
CA THR A 72 -1.26 -8.11 1.43
C THR A 72 -0.46 -6.88 1.05
N LEU A 73 -0.11 -6.05 2.05
CA LEU A 73 0.72 -4.88 1.77
C LEU A 73 2.15 -5.26 1.45
N ASP A 74 2.55 -6.49 1.77
CA ASP A 74 3.93 -6.91 1.54
C ASP A 74 4.33 -6.86 0.08
N GLY A 75 3.36 -6.84 -0.83
CA GLY A 75 3.67 -6.75 -2.25
C GLY A 75 3.85 -5.34 -2.78
N ILE A 76 3.57 -4.32 -1.96
CA ILE A 76 3.62 -2.98 -2.48
C ILE A 76 5.06 -2.58 -2.71
N ALA A 77 5.37 -2.20 -3.95
CA ALA A 77 6.72 -1.77 -4.34
C ALA A 77 7.79 -2.79 -3.95
N HIS A 78 7.42 -4.06 -3.93
CA HIS A 78 8.34 -5.09 -3.50
C HIS A 78 9.59 -5.08 -4.39
N PRO A 79 10.76 -5.12 -3.80
CA PRO A 79 12.00 -5.03 -4.60
C PRO A 79 12.09 -6.08 -5.71
N ASP A 80 11.58 -7.28 -5.45
CA ASP A 80 11.66 -8.32 -6.47
C ASP A 80 10.71 -8.09 -7.64
N ALA A 81 9.73 -7.24 -7.48
CA ALA A 81 8.83 -6.92 -8.58
C ALA A 81 9.34 -5.71 -9.37
N ASP A 82 10.43 -5.11 -8.94
CA ASP A 82 10.96 -3.91 -9.57
C ASP A 82 12.04 -4.31 -10.57
N ALA A 83 11.65 -4.90 -11.68
CA ALA A 83 12.62 -5.37 -12.68
C ALA A 83 13.42 -4.22 -13.25
N HIS A 84 12.76 -3.10 -13.50
CA HIS A 84 13.46 -1.95 -14.07
C HIS A 84 14.50 -1.40 -13.10
N GLY A 85 14.16 -1.32 -11.83
CA GLY A 85 15.10 -0.85 -10.82
C GLY A 85 16.31 -1.76 -10.71
N LYS A 86 16.08 -3.08 -10.80
CA LYS A 86 17.18 -4.01 -10.74
C LYS A 86 18.11 -3.83 -11.95
N THR A 87 17.54 -3.56 -13.12
CA THR A 87 18.36 -3.33 -14.31
C THR A 87 19.15 -2.04 -14.16
N LEU A 88 18.54 -1.00 -13.65
CA LEU A 88 19.24 0.26 -13.47
C LEU A 88 20.36 0.10 -12.45
N GLU A 89 20.09 -0.59 -11.36
CA GLU A 89 21.11 -0.80 -10.36
C GLU A 89 22.30 -1.57 -10.91
N ALA A 90 22.04 -2.62 -11.68
CA ALA A 90 23.10 -3.41 -12.25
C ALA A 90 23.95 -2.57 -13.19
N SER A 91 23.34 -1.68 -13.95
CA SER A 91 24.11 -0.89 -14.89
C SER A 91 24.95 0.17 -14.20
N ARG A 92 24.63 0.55 -12.95
CA ARG A 92 25.43 1.50 -12.30
C ARG A 92 26.44 0.89 -11.43
N ARG A 93 26.41 -0.39 -11.14
CA ARG A 93 27.31 -0.98 -10.25
C ARG A 93 28.67 -1.07 -10.79
N PRO A 94 29.69 -0.85 -10.04
CA PRO A 94 31.05 -1.02 -10.49
C PRO A 94 31.31 -2.48 -10.75
N ALA A 95 32.15 -2.72 -11.73
CA ALA A 95 32.38 -4.04 -12.09
C ALA A 95 32.96 -4.87 -11.03
N ARG A 96 33.82 -4.39 -10.19
CA ARG A 96 34.42 -5.17 -9.32
C ARG A 96 33.74 -5.33 -8.10
N VAL A 97 32.75 -5.13 -7.91
CA VAL A 97 32.13 -5.18 -6.78
C VAL A 97 32.05 -6.39 -6.18
N ARG A 98 32.37 -7.23 -6.31
CA ARG A 98 32.32 -8.40 -5.86
C ARG A 98 32.05 -8.63 -4.52
N LYS A 99 32.24 -8.35 -3.80
CA LYS A 99 32.13 -8.64 -2.62
C LYS A 99 31.06 -8.40 -2.01
N SER A 100 30.48 -8.23 -2.20
CA SER A 100 29.54 -7.87 -1.69
C SER A 100 28.86 -8.39 -0.76
N GLN A 101 28.88 -9.19 -0.42
CA GLN A 101 28.30 -9.75 0.43
C GLN A 101 27.73 -9.05 1.42
N LYS A 102 28.07 -8.35 1.77
CA LYS A 102 27.58 -7.66 2.64
C LYS A 102 26.44 -7.12 2.25
N SER A 103 26.15 -7.28 1.30
CA SER A 103 25.16 -6.68 0.84
C SER A 103 23.92 -6.87 1.47
N LYS A 104 23.64 -7.73 2.12
CA LYS A 104 22.49 -7.90 2.61
C LYS A 104 22.11 -6.90 3.47
N ASN A 105 22.88 -6.26 4.01
CA ASN A 105 22.50 -5.39 4.85
C ASN A 105 22.00 -4.25 4.31
N GLU A 106 22.20 -3.95 3.18
CA GLU A 106 21.81 -2.82 2.69
C GLU A 106 20.43 -2.71 2.59
N TYR A 107 19.71 -3.62 2.75
CA TYR A 107 18.41 -3.42 2.65
C TYR A 107 17.84 -3.08 3.82
N ASP A 108 18.40 -3.01 4.78
CA ASP A 108 17.86 -2.77 5.87
C ASP A 108 17.56 -1.54 6.02
N PHE A 109 17.42 -0.72 5.59
CA PHE A 109 17.17 0.51 5.87
C PHE A 109 15.87 0.76 6.16
#